data_05eb740dddfa50e3ec53210b76b246c6
#
_entry.id   05eb740dddfa50e3ec53210b76b246c6
#
_cell.length_a   1.000
_cell.length_b   1.000
_cell.length_c   1.000
_cell.angle_alpha   90.00
_cell.angle_beta   90.00
_cell.angle_gamma   90.00
#
_symmetry.space_group_name_H-M   'P 1'
#
loop_
_entity.id
_entity.type
_entity.pdbx_description
1 polymer ?
#
loop_
_entity_poly.entity_id
_entity_poly.type
_entity_poly.pdbx_seq_one_letter_code
_entity_poly.pdbx_strand_id
1 'polypeptide(L)'
;VVNGSLKKGQKIRFMSTKVSHTIEKLGIFTPKIVNVDELGPGEIGFITASVKTVADCKVGDTITEERNPVETMLPGFKPSVPVVFCGLFPMDNAQFSDLREALSKLSLNDASFNFEAETSAALGFGFRCGFLGLLHMEIIRERLSREFNLELISTAPSVVYKVHKNDNTSELLHNPADLPDINHINFIEEPWIKATI
;
A
#
# COMPACT_ATOMS: atom_id res chain seq x y z
N VAL A 1 20.73 7.34 -5.60
CA VAL A 1 21.45 6.41 -6.47
C VAL A 1 22.50 5.67 -5.64
N VAL A 2 22.52 4.35 -5.69
CA VAL A 2 23.52 3.54 -4.93
C VAL A 2 24.72 3.27 -5.82
N ASN A 3 24.50 2.70 -7.00
CA ASN A 3 25.53 2.39 -7.97
C ASN A 3 25.08 2.87 -9.36
N GLY A 4 26.04 3.21 -10.24
CA GLY A 4 25.77 3.69 -11.57
C GLY A 4 25.28 5.13 -11.60
N SER A 5 24.62 5.52 -12.68
CA SER A 5 24.03 6.85 -12.83
C SER A 5 22.71 6.79 -13.59
N LEU A 6 21.87 7.79 -13.37
CA LEU A 6 20.61 7.99 -14.09
C LEU A 6 20.76 9.23 -14.99
N LYS A 7 20.33 9.11 -16.25
CA LYS A 7 20.40 10.20 -17.24
C LYS A 7 19.04 10.43 -17.88
N LYS A 8 18.81 11.67 -18.29
CA LYS A 8 17.63 12.01 -19.09
C LYS A 8 17.62 11.21 -20.40
N GLY A 9 16.45 10.65 -20.74
CA GLY A 9 16.28 9.80 -21.93
C GLY A 9 16.72 8.35 -21.76
N GLN A 10 17.31 7.99 -20.63
CA GLN A 10 17.71 6.62 -20.32
C GLN A 10 16.46 5.74 -20.08
N LYS A 11 16.52 4.52 -20.60
CA LYS A 11 15.46 3.53 -20.35
C LYS A 11 15.78 2.73 -19.11
N ILE A 12 14.88 2.80 -18.14
CA ILE A 12 14.99 2.16 -16.82
C ILE A 12 13.96 1.05 -16.68
N ARG A 13 14.21 0.13 -15.77
CA ARG A 13 13.32 -0.96 -15.42
C ARG A 13 13.14 -1.04 -13.91
N PHE A 14 11.89 -1.14 -13.48
CA PHE A 14 11.53 -1.48 -12.11
C PHE A 14 11.69 -2.98 -11.89
N MET A 15 12.43 -3.39 -10.87
CA MET A 15 12.76 -4.80 -10.70
C MET A 15 11.59 -5.63 -10.18
N SER A 16 10.71 -5.07 -9.34
CA SER A 16 9.57 -5.78 -8.76
C SER A 16 8.49 -6.10 -9.81
N THR A 17 8.19 -5.14 -10.68
CA THR A 17 7.12 -5.25 -11.68
C THR A 17 7.64 -5.62 -13.06
N LYS A 18 8.95 -5.51 -13.29
CA LYS A 18 9.63 -5.72 -14.58
C LYS A 18 9.16 -4.78 -15.69
N VAL A 19 8.48 -3.69 -15.34
CA VAL A 19 8.01 -2.68 -16.30
C VAL A 19 9.13 -1.67 -16.57
N SER A 20 9.26 -1.29 -17.83
CA SER A 20 10.30 -0.35 -18.29
C SER A 20 9.69 0.99 -18.67
N HIS A 21 10.38 2.06 -18.30
CA HIS A 21 10.01 3.44 -18.61
C HIS A 21 11.22 4.23 -19.07
N THR A 22 10.96 5.33 -19.78
CA THR A 22 12.02 6.26 -20.20
C THR A 22 12.02 7.47 -19.28
N ILE A 23 13.17 7.84 -18.75
CA ILE A 23 13.34 9.03 -17.91
C ILE A 23 13.13 10.28 -18.77
N GLU A 24 12.14 11.09 -18.39
CA GLU A 24 11.85 12.38 -19.05
C GLU A 24 12.59 13.52 -18.38
N LYS A 25 12.58 13.54 -17.04
CA LYS A 25 13.23 14.57 -16.23
C LYS A 25 13.92 13.95 -15.05
N LEU A 26 15.02 14.58 -14.65
CA LEU A 26 15.77 14.33 -13.42
C LEU A 26 15.91 15.64 -12.68
N GLY A 27 15.97 15.58 -11.36
CA GLY A 27 16.19 16.78 -10.58
C GLY A 27 16.49 16.50 -9.12
N ILE A 28 16.85 17.56 -8.42
CA ILE A 28 17.12 17.60 -6.99
C ILE A 28 16.27 18.67 -6.31
N PHE A 29 16.10 18.57 -4.99
CA PHE A 29 15.41 19.57 -4.18
C PHE A 29 16.45 20.38 -3.39
N THR A 30 16.56 21.71 -3.67
CA THR A 30 17.56 22.64 -3.05
C THR A 30 17.03 24.02 -2.69
N PRO A 31 16.12 24.20 -1.78
CA PRO A 31 14.82 23.65 -1.46
C PRO A 31 13.81 23.73 -2.63
N LYS A 32 14.16 24.49 -3.70
CA LYS A 32 13.37 24.50 -4.96
C LYS A 32 13.78 23.34 -5.84
N ILE A 33 12.89 22.95 -6.72
CA ILE A 33 13.17 21.93 -7.74
C ILE A 33 14.18 22.49 -8.74
N VAL A 34 15.30 21.78 -8.88
CA VAL A 34 16.33 22.06 -9.90
C VAL A 34 16.46 20.84 -10.78
N ASN A 35 16.26 21.02 -12.09
CA ASN A 35 16.49 19.94 -13.05
C ASN A 35 17.98 19.72 -13.25
N VAL A 36 18.39 18.47 -13.34
CA VAL A 36 19.77 18.05 -13.64
C VAL A 36 19.74 17.06 -14.80
N ASP A 37 20.86 16.92 -15.51
CA ASP A 37 20.96 15.99 -16.65
C ASP A 37 21.36 14.58 -16.21
N GLU A 38 21.98 14.45 -15.04
CA GLU A 38 22.46 13.20 -14.49
C GLU A 38 22.37 13.20 -12.97
N LEU A 39 22.09 12.03 -12.38
CA LEU A 39 22.23 11.72 -10.96
C LEU A 39 23.23 10.60 -10.79
N GLY A 40 24.33 10.87 -10.09
CA GLY A 40 25.41 9.93 -9.83
C GLY A 40 25.30 9.16 -8.53
N PRO A 41 26.25 8.26 -8.23
CA PRO A 41 26.28 7.50 -7.01
C PRO A 41 26.31 8.38 -5.75
N GLY A 42 25.51 8.06 -4.75
CA GLY A 42 25.38 8.82 -3.50
C GLY A 42 24.42 10.00 -3.58
N GLU A 43 23.95 10.38 -4.77
CA GLU A 43 23.01 11.48 -4.92
C GLU A 43 21.56 11.06 -4.69
N ILE A 44 20.78 11.99 -4.15
CA ILE A 44 19.34 11.86 -3.92
C ILE A 44 18.63 12.88 -4.80
N GLY A 45 17.60 12.43 -5.52
CA GLY A 45 16.86 13.28 -6.42
C GLY A 45 15.49 12.68 -6.75
N PHE A 46 14.84 13.25 -7.76
CA PHE A 46 13.61 12.73 -8.32
C PHE A 46 13.76 12.43 -9.79
N ILE A 47 12.94 11.52 -10.30
CA ILE A 47 12.79 11.21 -11.72
C ILE A 47 11.32 11.29 -12.12
N THR A 48 11.05 11.69 -13.35
CA THR A 48 9.75 11.51 -14.00
C THR A 48 9.93 10.62 -15.23
N ALA A 49 9.08 9.63 -15.39
CA ALA A 49 9.27 8.57 -16.38
C ALA A 49 7.95 8.09 -17.02
N SER A 50 6.95 8.97 -17.18
CA SER A 50 5.64 8.65 -17.79
C SER A 50 5.01 7.37 -17.24
N VAL A 51 5.15 7.13 -15.95
CA VAL A 51 4.49 6.00 -15.28
C VAL A 51 2.99 6.24 -15.27
N LYS A 52 2.23 5.46 -16.05
CA LYS A 52 0.77 5.62 -16.17
C LYS A 52 0.01 4.95 -15.03
N THR A 53 0.55 3.85 -14.51
CA THR A 53 -0.06 3.05 -13.46
C THR A 53 0.81 3.12 -12.22
N VAL A 54 0.29 3.69 -11.13
CA VAL A 54 1.05 3.85 -9.87
C VAL A 54 1.48 2.50 -9.30
N ALA A 55 0.69 1.46 -9.51
CA ALA A 55 1.03 0.10 -9.09
C ALA A 55 2.33 -0.44 -9.71
N ASP A 56 2.80 0.15 -10.81
CA ASP A 56 4.06 -0.22 -11.48
C ASP A 56 5.29 0.31 -10.73
N CYS A 57 5.10 1.30 -9.83
CA CYS A 57 6.17 1.95 -9.08
C CYS A 57 5.92 1.80 -7.58
N LYS A 58 6.47 0.76 -6.97
CA LYS A 58 6.33 0.51 -5.54
C LYS A 58 7.42 1.22 -4.74
N VAL A 59 7.06 1.73 -3.57
CA VAL A 59 8.05 2.27 -2.62
C VAL A 59 9.00 1.15 -2.19
N GLY A 60 10.30 1.44 -2.21
CA GLY A 60 11.34 0.46 -1.89
C GLY A 60 11.78 -0.43 -3.06
N ASP A 61 11.26 -0.20 -4.28
CA ASP A 61 11.71 -0.95 -5.45
C ASP A 61 13.14 -0.54 -5.88
N THR A 62 13.79 -1.44 -6.58
CA THR A 62 15.09 -1.19 -7.21
C THR A 62 14.88 -0.81 -8.67
N ILE A 63 15.45 0.32 -9.08
CA ILE A 63 15.49 0.76 -10.46
C ILE A 63 16.84 0.40 -11.06
N THR A 64 16.81 -0.21 -12.24
CA THR A 64 18.01 -0.61 -12.97
C THR A 64 17.95 -0.14 -14.42
N GLU A 65 19.09 -0.11 -15.12
CA GLU A 65 19.11 0.13 -16.55
C GLU A 65 18.49 -1.06 -17.29
N GLU A 66 17.67 -0.79 -18.30
CA GLU A 66 17.01 -1.86 -19.07
C GLU A 66 17.99 -2.70 -19.91
N ARG A 67 19.05 -2.05 -20.47
CA ARG A 67 20.02 -2.73 -21.34
C ARG A 67 20.95 -3.67 -20.58
N ASN A 68 21.32 -3.29 -19.34
CA ASN A 68 22.19 -4.09 -18.48
C ASN A 68 21.61 -4.14 -17.06
N PRO A 69 20.50 -4.90 -16.87
CA PRO A 69 19.84 -4.94 -15.59
C PRO A 69 20.70 -5.68 -14.56
N VAL A 70 20.67 -5.20 -13.32
CA VAL A 70 21.25 -5.92 -12.17
C VAL A 70 20.46 -7.19 -11.90
N GLU A 71 21.13 -8.24 -11.44
CA GLU A 71 20.50 -9.55 -11.17
C GLU A 71 19.71 -9.56 -9.87
N THR A 72 20.17 -8.81 -8.85
CA THR A 72 19.59 -8.82 -7.51
C THR A 72 19.10 -7.43 -7.11
N MET A 73 17.94 -7.40 -6.45
CA MET A 73 17.40 -6.16 -5.85
C MET A 73 18.31 -5.70 -4.69
N LEU A 74 18.35 -4.38 -4.49
CA LEU A 74 19.04 -3.82 -3.33
C LEU A 74 18.40 -4.31 -2.03
N PRO A 75 19.20 -4.74 -1.04
CA PRO A 75 18.66 -5.15 0.25
C PRO A 75 18.16 -3.95 1.06
N GLY A 76 17.22 -4.19 1.95
CA GLY A 76 16.85 -3.22 2.99
C GLY A 76 15.47 -2.60 2.87
N PHE A 77 14.79 -2.70 1.73
CA PHE A 77 13.43 -2.20 1.60
C PHE A 77 12.43 -3.34 1.78
N LYS A 78 11.71 -3.32 2.90
CA LYS A 78 10.59 -4.23 3.12
C LYS A 78 9.29 -3.46 2.86
N PRO A 79 8.30 -4.07 2.19
CA PRO A 79 6.98 -3.45 2.07
C PRO A 79 6.38 -3.23 3.45
N SER A 80 5.70 -2.11 3.63
CA SER A 80 4.92 -1.86 4.84
C SER A 80 3.79 -2.88 4.94
N VAL A 81 3.67 -3.52 6.09
CA VAL A 81 2.61 -4.51 6.34
C VAL A 81 1.60 -3.88 7.30
N PRO A 82 0.33 -3.76 6.90
CA PRO A 82 -0.72 -3.31 7.80
C PRO A 82 -0.87 -4.24 9.00
N VAL A 83 -1.14 -3.66 10.17
CA VAL A 83 -1.34 -4.40 11.42
C VAL A 83 -2.73 -4.16 12.04
N VAL A 84 -3.44 -3.12 11.57
CA VAL A 84 -4.81 -2.81 12.00
C VAL A 84 -5.70 -2.79 10.76
N PHE A 85 -6.83 -3.46 10.84
CA PHE A 85 -7.83 -3.50 9.78
C PHE A 85 -9.17 -3.00 10.28
N CYS A 86 -9.87 -2.22 9.48
CA CYS A 86 -11.27 -1.90 9.72
C CYS A 86 -12.02 -1.75 8.39
N GLY A 87 -13.32 -2.01 8.43
CA GLY A 87 -14.21 -1.70 7.33
C GLY A 87 -14.59 -0.22 7.35
N LEU A 88 -14.52 0.44 6.19
CA LEU A 88 -15.03 1.79 5.95
C LEU A 88 -16.23 1.71 5.02
N PHE A 89 -17.36 2.18 5.51
CA PHE A 89 -18.62 2.16 4.77
C PHE A 89 -19.17 3.58 4.65
N PRO A 90 -19.63 4.02 3.47
CA PRO A 90 -20.29 5.30 3.34
C PRO A 90 -21.65 5.28 4.07
N MET A 91 -22.03 6.37 4.70
CA MET A 91 -23.36 6.49 5.32
C MET A 91 -24.47 6.39 4.28
N ASP A 92 -24.24 6.93 3.08
CA ASP A 92 -25.10 6.78 1.91
C ASP A 92 -24.45 5.82 0.91
N ASN A 93 -25.10 4.69 0.63
CA ASN A 93 -24.62 3.70 -0.32
C ASN A 93 -24.42 4.25 -1.74
N ALA A 94 -25.06 5.36 -2.11
CA ALA A 94 -24.81 6.04 -3.37
C ALA A 94 -23.38 6.58 -3.50
N GLN A 95 -22.73 6.87 -2.38
CA GLN A 95 -21.35 7.39 -2.32
C GLN A 95 -20.27 6.29 -2.38
N PHE A 96 -20.61 5.03 -2.63
CA PHE A 96 -19.63 3.93 -2.72
C PHE A 96 -18.57 4.16 -3.82
N SER A 97 -18.99 4.69 -4.97
CA SER A 97 -18.06 5.03 -6.06
C SER A 97 -17.11 6.18 -5.67
N ASP A 98 -17.62 7.18 -4.96
CA ASP A 98 -16.84 8.33 -4.51
C ASP A 98 -15.83 7.90 -3.45
N LEU A 99 -16.23 7.01 -2.54
CA LEU A 99 -15.32 6.42 -1.55
C LEU A 99 -14.20 5.62 -2.25
N ARG A 100 -14.52 4.83 -3.26
CA ARG A 100 -13.50 4.10 -4.05
C ARG A 100 -12.48 5.04 -4.68
N GLU A 101 -12.96 6.12 -5.30
CA GLU A 101 -12.11 7.11 -5.94
C GLU A 101 -11.23 7.84 -4.91
N ALA A 102 -11.80 8.22 -3.77
CA ALA A 102 -11.08 8.87 -2.69
C ALA A 102 -9.97 7.96 -2.11
N LEU A 103 -10.28 6.70 -1.82
CA LEU A 103 -9.31 5.71 -1.35
C LEU A 103 -8.17 5.50 -2.37
N SER A 104 -8.53 5.42 -3.66
CA SER A 104 -7.54 5.30 -4.73
C SER A 104 -6.62 6.52 -4.80
N LYS A 105 -7.15 7.73 -4.65
CA LYS A 105 -6.35 8.96 -4.60
C LYS A 105 -5.44 9.03 -3.36
N LEU A 106 -5.94 8.61 -2.19
CA LEU A 106 -5.13 8.55 -0.98
C LEU A 106 -3.98 7.55 -1.08
N SER A 107 -4.21 6.39 -1.68
CA SER A 107 -3.16 5.38 -1.86
C SER A 107 -2.02 5.82 -2.79
N LEU A 108 -2.22 6.85 -3.63
CA LEU A 108 -1.14 7.46 -4.41
C LEU A 108 -0.12 8.20 -3.54
N ASN A 109 -0.56 8.73 -2.41
CA ASN A 109 0.27 9.49 -1.48
C ASN A 109 0.76 8.66 -0.30
N ASP A 110 0.11 7.52 -0.05
CA ASP A 110 0.41 6.65 1.08
C ASP A 110 0.51 5.19 0.63
N ALA A 111 1.73 4.77 0.34
CA ALA A 111 2.02 3.41 -0.11
C ALA A 111 1.84 2.33 0.98
N SER A 112 1.64 2.72 2.23
CA SER A 112 1.39 1.81 3.35
C SER A 112 -0.09 1.51 3.57
N PHE A 113 -0.96 2.23 2.86
CA PHE A 113 -2.40 2.09 2.93
C PHE A 113 -2.89 1.10 1.87
N ASN A 114 -3.59 0.06 2.33
CA ASN A 114 -4.20 -0.96 1.47
C ASN A 114 -5.70 -0.98 1.67
N PHE A 115 -6.46 -1.23 0.60
CA PHE A 115 -7.90 -1.39 0.69
C PHE A 115 -8.40 -2.43 -0.32
N GLU A 116 -9.45 -3.13 0.05
CA GLU A 116 -10.16 -4.10 -0.78
C GLU A 116 -11.67 -3.95 -0.59
N ALA A 117 -12.45 -4.31 -1.60
CA ALA A 117 -13.90 -4.21 -1.51
C ALA A 117 -14.43 -5.21 -0.48
N GLU A 118 -15.34 -4.74 0.38
CA GLU A 118 -16.01 -5.52 1.41
C GLU A 118 -17.51 -5.29 1.35
N THR A 119 -18.28 -6.33 1.69
CA THR A 119 -19.73 -6.24 1.78
C THR A 119 -20.18 -6.66 3.18
N SER A 120 -20.96 -5.80 3.81
CA SER A 120 -21.59 -6.08 5.10
C SER A 120 -23.09 -6.24 4.92
N ALA A 121 -23.68 -7.26 5.54
CA ALA A 121 -25.12 -7.45 5.52
C ALA A 121 -25.89 -6.28 6.17
N ALA A 122 -25.29 -5.61 7.15
CA ALA A 122 -25.89 -4.49 7.87
C ALA A 122 -25.58 -3.12 7.24
N LEU A 123 -24.36 -2.93 6.68
CA LEU A 123 -23.86 -1.64 6.24
C LEU A 123 -23.80 -1.50 4.70
N GLY A 124 -24.04 -2.59 3.95
CA GLY A 124 -23.98 -2.59 2.50
C GLY A 124 -22.54 -2.72 1.97
N PHE A 125 -22.26 -1.97 0.92
CA PHE A 125 -20.97 -2.01 0.23
C PHE A 125 -19.98 -1.01 0.85
N GLY A 126 -18.75 -1.46 1.09
CA GLY A 126 -17.68 -0.65 1.64
C GLY A 126 -16.31 -1.20 1.26
N PHE A 127 -15.31 -0.82 2.02
CA PHE A 127 -13.94 -1.27 1.81
C PHE A 127 -13.31 -1.69 3.15
N ARG A 128 -12.67 -2.86 3.15
CA ARG A 128 -11.75 -3.26 4.18
C ARG A 128 -10.42 -2.57 3.94
N CYS A 129 -9.99 -1.79 4.92
CA CYS A 129 -8.77 -1.00 4.84
C CYS A 129 -7.75 -1.50 5.85
N GLY A 130 -6.49 -1.58 5.42
CA GLY A 130 -5.36 -1.95 6.26
C GLY A 130 -4.48 -0.75 6.59
N PHE A 131 -4.10 -0.60 7.86
CA PHE A 131 -3.38 0.55 8.40
C PHE A 131 -2.16 0.10 9.21
N LEU A 132 -1.14 0.96 9.30
CA LEU A 132 0.05 0.73 10.13
C LEU A 132 -0.23 0.79 11.64
N GLY A 133 -1.36 1.36 12.03
CA GLY A 133 -1.78 1.49 13.42
C GLY A 133 -3.02 2.35 13.54
N LEU A 134 -3.52 2.52 14.77
CA LEU A 134 -4.75 3.27 15.06
C LEU A 134 -4.64 4.75 14.64
N LEU A 135 -3.51 5.39 14.92
CA LEU A 135 -3.31 6.79 14.54
C LEU A 135 -3.33 6.96 13.00
N HIS A 136 -2.72 6.03 12.27
CA HIS A 136 -2.78 6.04 10.81
C HIS A 136 -4.23 5.90 10.29
N MET A 137 -5.01 5.01 10.91
CA MET A 137 -6.43 4.84 10.61
C MET A 137 -7.22 6.14 10.84
N GLU A 138 -7.00 6.82 11.97
CA GLU A 138 -7.67 8.07 12.29
C GLU A 138 -7.32 9.18 11.29
N ILE A 139 -6.03 9.30 10.91
CA ILE A 139 -5.58 10.26 9.90
C ILE A 139 -6.26 10.03 8.56
N ILE A 140 -6.28 8.80 8.07
CA ILE A 140 -6.90 8.46 6.78
C ILE A 140 -8.42 8.75 6.83
N ARG A 141 -9.10 8.37 7.92
CA ARG A 141 -10.53 8.65 8.09
C ARG A 141 -10.81 10.15 8.09
N GLU A 142 -10.01 10.94 8.80
CA GLU A 142 -10.17 12.39 8.84
C GLU A 142 -9.89 13.04 7.49
N ARG A 143 -8.92 12.57 6.74
CA ARG A 143 -8.65 13.01 5.37
C ARG A 143 -9.83 12.71 4.43
N LEU A 144 -10.40 11.50 4.50
CA LEU A 144 -11.59 11.14 3.72
C LEU A 144 -12.76 12.07 4.01
N SER A 145 -12.97 12.41 5.28
CA SER A 145 -14.04 13.35 5.67
C SER A 145 -13.75 14.78 5.19
N ARG A 146 -12.55 15.30 5.42
CA ARG A 146 -12.23 16.72 5.15
C ARG A 146 -11.90 17.01 3.68
N GLU A 147 -11.13 16.13 3.03
CA GLU A 147 -10.67 16.37 1.64
C GLU A 147 -11.72 15.94 0.60
N PHE A 148 -12.51 14.91 0.92
CA PHE A 148 -13.47 14.30 -0.02
C PHE A 148 -14.92 14.47 0.42
N ASN A 149 -15.18 15.09 1.57
CA ASN A 149 -16.52 15.33 2.12
C ASN A 149 -17.36 14.03 2.24
N LEU A 150 -16.72 12.95 2.69
CA LEU A 150 -17.36 11.65 2.88
C LEU A 150 -17.70 11.44 4.35
N GLU A 151 -18.96 11.12 4.64
CA GLU A 151 -19.39 10.66 5.95
C GLU A 151 -19.30 9.13 6.00
N LEU A 152 -18.47 8.63 6.92
CA LEU A 152 -18.10 7.21 6.94
C LEU A 152 -18.45 6.57 8.28
N ILE A 153 -18.96 5.36 8.20
CA ILE A 153 -19.07 4.41 9.30
C ILE A 153 -17.81 3.56 9.28
N SER A 154 -17.08 3.50 10.39
CA SER A 154 -15.96 2.59 10.57
C SER A 154 -16.34 1.45 11.50
N THR A 155 -16.00 0.22 11.13
CA THR A 155 -16.13 -0.93 12.04
C THR A 155 -15.07 -0.86 13.15
N ALA A 156 -15.25 -1.65 14.20
CA ALA A 156 -14.20 -1.79 15.22
C ALA A 156 -12.91 -2.33 14.58
N PRO A 157 -11.74 -1.77 14.95
CA PRO A 157 -10.48 -2.27 14.44
C PRO A 157 -10.29 -3.74 14.77
N SER A 158 -9.81 -4.51 13.80
CA SER A 158 -9.58 -5.96 13.94
C SER A 158 -8.17 -6.32 13.43
N VAL A 159 -7.72 -7.48 13.83
CA VAL A 159 -6.50 -8.11 13.33
C VAL A 159 -6.87 -9.30 12.45
N VAL A 160 -5.90 -9.81 11.68
CA VAL A 160 -6.08 -11.06 10.94
C VAL A 160 -5.79 -12.22 11.89
N TYR A 161 -6.74 -13.12 12.05
CA TYR A 161 -6.58 -14.34 12.82
C TYR A 161 -6.15 -15.49 11.92
N LYS A 162 -5.41 -16.44 12.47
CA LYS A 162 -5.10 -17.70 11.80
C LYS A 162 -5.88 -18.82 12.46
N VAL A 163 -6.78 -19.42 11.72
CA VAL A 163 -7.64 -20.51 12.19
C VAL A 163 -7.02 -21.84 11.80
N HIS A 164 -6.78 -22.69 12.78
CA HIS A 164 -6.34 -24.05 12.60
C HIS A 164 -7.53 -25.00 12.73
N LYS A 165 -7.77 -25.79 11.68
CA LYS A 165 -8.87 -26.74 11.63
C LYS A 165 -8.46 -28.11 12.14
N ASN A 166 -9.46 -28.94 12.49
CA ASN A 166 -9.26 -30.31 12.98
C ASN A 166 -8.63 -31.25 11.93
N ASP A 167 -8.69 -30.88 10.65
CA ASP A 167 -8.07 -31.60 9.52
C ASP A 167 -6.58 -31.23 9.30
N ASN A 168 -5.98 -30.49 10.24
CA ASN A 168 -4.62 -29.95 10.17
C ASN A 168 -4.40 -28.91 9.05
N THR A 169 -5.44 -28.37 8.45
CA THR A 169 -5.33 -27.21 7.57
C THR A 169 -5.37 -25.91 8.35
N SER A 170 -4.82 -24.85 7.80
CA SER A 170 -4.93 -23.51 8.40
C SER A 170 -5.31 -22.47 7.37
N GLU A 171 -6.13 -21.52 7.77
CA GLU A 171 -6.54 -20.40 6.93
C GLU A 171 -6.44 -19.08 7.68
N LEU A 172 -6.24 -17.98 6.94
CA LEU A 172 -6.25 -16.64 7.49
C LEU A 172 -7.68 -16.10 7.46
N LEU A 173 -8.16 -15.73 8.64
CA LEU A 173 -9.49 -15.14 8.81
C LEU A 173 -9.37 -13.62 8.78
N HIS A 174 -9.85 -13.05 7.70
CA HIS A 174 -9.88 -11.60 7.50
C HIS A 174 -11.18 -10.96 7.95
N ASN A 175 -12.29 -11.68 7.82
CA ASN A 175 -13.62 -11.20 8.21
C ASN A 175 -14.24 -12.17 9.22
N PRO A 176 -14.74 -11.70 10.38
CA PRO A 176 -15.44 -12.54 11.33
C PRO A 176 -16.63 -13.33 10.76
N ALA A 177 -17.26 -12.81 9.68
CA ALA A 177 -18.36 -13.50 8.99
C ALA A 177 -17.93 -14.80 8.30
N ASP A 178 -16.65 -14.95 7.99
CA ASP A 178 -16.09 -16.11 7.31
C ASP A 178 -15.58 -17.18 8.29
N LEU A 179 -15.85 -16.98 9.62
CA LEU A 179 -15.44 -17.93 10.64
C LEU A 179 -16.07 -19.32 10.36
N PRO A 180 -15.26 -20.37 10.21
CA PRO A 180 -15.79 -21.72 10.06
C PRO A 180 -16.62 -22.17 11.24
N ASP A 181 -17.43 -23.23 11.07
CA ASP A 181 -18.16 -23.85 12.17
C ASP A 181 -17.19 -24.23 13.30
N ILE A 182 -17.55 -23.85 14.53
CA ILE A 182 -16.74 -24.03 15.74
C ILE A 182 -16.31 -25.51 15.89
N ASN A 183 -17.15 -26.44 15.47
CA ASN A 183 -16.83 -27.87 15.52
C ASN A 183 -15.66 -28.30 14.64
N HIS A 184 -15.31 -27.50 13.64
CA HIS A 184 -14.17 -27.74 12.72
C HIS A 184 -12.89 -27.02 13.15
N ILE A 185 -12.96 -26.16 14.17
CA ILE A 185 -11.83 -25.35 14.64
C ILE A 185 -11.12 -26.11 15.78
N ASN A 186 -9.79 -26.24 15.63
CA ASN A 186 -8.93 -26.78 16.69
C ASN A 186 -8.49 -25.66 17.64
N PHE A 187 -7.88 -24.59 17.08
CA PHE A 187 -7.52 -23.37 17.80
C PHE A 187 -7.36 -22.18 16.84
N ILE A 188 -7.33 -20.97 17.42
CA ILE A 188 -7.16 -19.72 16.67
C ILE A 188 -5.93 -19.00 17.23
N GLU A 189 -5.05 -18.54 16.32
CA GLU A 189 -3.91 -17.69 16.64
C GLU A 189 -4.23 -16.24 16.31
N GLU A 190 -3.83 -15.34 17.18
CA GLU A 190 -3.82 -13.90 16.91
C GLU A 190 -2.38 -13.37 16.81
N PRO A 191 -2.11 -12.31 16.02
CA PRO A 191 -0.78 -11.73 15.94
C PRO A 191 -0.43 -10.99 17.24
N TRP A 192 0.74 -11.30 17.79
CA TRP A 192 1.31 -10.61 18.94
C TRP A 192 2.53 -9.80 18.51
N ILE A 193 2.71 -8.64 19.13
CA ILE A 193 3.90 -7.82 18.95
C ILE A 193 4.67 -7.72 20.27
N LYS A 194 5.99 -7.63 20.16
CA LYS A 194 6.86 -7.26 21.26
C LYS A 194 7.35 -5.84 21.01
N ALA A 195 6.92 -4.89 21.84
CA ALA A 195 7.40 -3.51 21.80
C ALA A 195 8.44 -3.30 22.93
N THR A 196 9.53 -2.63 22.61
CA THR A 196 10.48 -2.09 23.59
C THR A 196 10.36 -0.57 23.52
N ILE A 197 10.04 0.05 24.65
CA ILE A 197 9.88 1.49 24.81
C ILE A 197 11.15 2.05 25.48
#